data_95edca687d29d1907542ddf3215198c9
#
_entry.id   95edca687d29d1907542ddf3215198c9
#
_cell.length_a   1.000
_cell.length_b   1.000
_cell.length_c   1.000
_cell.angle_alpha   90.00
_cell.angle_beta   90.00
_cell.angle_gamma   90.00
#
_symmetry.space_group_name_H-M   'P 1'
#
loop_
_entity.id
_entity.type
_entity.pdbx_description
1 polymer ?
#
loop_
_entity_poly.entity_id
_entity_poly.type
_entity_poly.pdbx_seq_one_letter_code
_entity_poly.pdbx_strand_id
1 'polypeptide(L)'
;MGCLILVSGVPGSGKSTFCAKYEERGKVAVFSSDETRKQLTGSYTNFSREKEMWQTLYNNAYTILTRFPEMDVILDATYLSENQRLKVWRNFCEVADDLCLVQFQLDPNLARKQNESREKVVPGDAFDAMLAKFQPVTAEELNYYGSVVIVRNRDTREVLKYGNCSRHIDWL
;
A
#
# COMPACT_ATOMS: atom_id res chain seq x y z
N MET A 1 18.94 8.14 -1.27
CA MET A 1 18.10 7.29 -0.37
C MET A 1 17.03 6.62 -1.22
N GLY A 2 16.38 5.57 -0.72
CA GLY A 2 15.33 4.86 -1.45
C GLY A 2 13.98 5.60 -1.42
N CYS A 3 13.10 5.21 -2.34
CA CYS A 3 11.73 5.68 -2.37
C CYS A 3 10.86 4.86 -1.41
N LEU A 4 9.92 5.50 -0.72
CA LEU A 4 8.84 4.82 -0.02
C LEU A 4 7.57 4.82 -0.88
N ILE A 5 7.07 3.64 -1.19
CA ILE A 5 5.85 3.44 -1.96
C ILE A 5 4.75 2.94 -1.02
N LEU A 6 3.77 3.78 -0.80
CA LEU A 6 2.57 3.43 -0.03
C LEU A 6 1.49 2.90 -0.95
N VAL A 7 1.06 1.66 -0.72
CA VAL A 7 0.00 1.03 -1.51
C VAL A 7 -1.30 1.04 -0.73
N SER A 8 -2.37 1.55 -1.33
CA SER A 8 -3.69 1.74 -0.71
C SER A 8 -4.81 1.12 -1.55
N GLY A 9 -5.82 0.57 -0.91
CA GLY A 9 -7.02 0.02 -1.56
C GLY A 9 -7.67 -1.11 -0.76
N VAL A 10 -8.92 -1.41 -1.08
CA VAL A 10 -9.68 -2.51 -0.44
C VAL A 10 -9.08 -3.88 -0.77
N PRO A 11 -9.39 -4.95 -0.01
CA PRO A 11 -9.02 -6.32 -0.37
C PRO A 11 -9.49 -6.67 -1.79
N GLY A 12 -8.69 -7.44 -2.53
CA GLY A 12 -9.02 -7.81 -3.91
C GLY A 12 -8.77 -6.73 -4.97
N SER A 13 -8.25 -5.56 -4.60
CA SER A 13 -8.03 -4.47 -5.57
C SER A 13 -6.76 -4.60 -6.44
N GLY A 14 -5.92 -5.60 -6.19
CA GLY A 14 -4.71 -5.86 -7.00
C GLY A 14 -3.40 -5.39 -6.37
N LYS A 15 -3.42 -4.89 -5.12
CA LYS A 15 -2.22 -4.41 -4.40
C LYS A 15 -1.09 -5.44 -4.36
N SER A 16 -1.37 -6.66 -3.90
CA SER A 16 -0.35 -7.71 -3.75
C SER A 16 0.27 -8.12 -5.08
N THR A 17 -0.51 -8.11 -6.17
CA THR A 17 0.02 -8.37 -7.51
C THR A 17 0.95 -7.25 -7.96
N PHE A 18 0.62 -6.00 -7.64
CA PHE A 18 1.49 -4.86 -7.89
C PHE A 18 2.80 -5.01 -7.11
N CYS A 19 2.72 -5.30 -5.79
CA CYS A 19 3.89 -5.47 -4.94
C CYS A 19 4.83 -6.57 -5.46
N ALA A 20 4.28 -7.74 -5.83
CA ALA A 20 5.07 -8.85 -6.36
C ALA A 20 5.79 -8.47 -7.66
N LYS A 21 5.11 -7.81 -8.60
CA LYS A 21 5.72 -7.35 -9.85
C LYS A 21 6.80 -6.30 -9.63
N TYR A 22 6.63 -5.44 -8.61
CA TYR A 22 7.63 -4.44 -8.29
C TYR A 22 8.87 -5.10 -7.68
N GLU A 23 8.67 -6.08 -6.81
CA GLU A 23 9.74 -6.85 -6.15
C GLU A 23 10.63 -7.60 -7.15
N GLU A 24 10.07 -8.10 -8.26
CA GLU A 24 10.83 -8.74 -9.35
C GLU A 24 11.89 -7.84 -9.97
N ARG A 25 11.79 -6.51 -9.82
CA ARG A 25 12.78 -5.54 -10.34
C ARG A 25 14.06 -5.52 -9.50
N GLY A 26 14.07 -6.12 -8.32
CA GLY A 26 15.17 -6.10 -7.36
C GLY A 26 15.35 -4.75 -6.65
N LYS A 27 16.15 -4.75 -5.60
CA LYS A 27 16.40 -3.58 -4.73
C LYS A 27 15.14 -2.99 -4.11
N VAL A 28 14.19 -3.85 -3.76
CA VAL A 28 12.92 -3.49 -3.13
C VAL A 28 12.69 -4.37 -1.91
N ALA A 29 12.26 -3.77 -0.81
CA ALA A 29 11.76 -4.47 0.37
C ALA A 29 10.25 -4.23 0.50
N VAL A 30 9.47 -5.31 0.53
CA VAL A 30 8.01 -5.25 0.70
C VAL A 30 7.64 -5.62 2.14
N PHE A 31 6.93 -4.72 2.82
CA PHE A 31 6.39 -4.96 4.17
C PHE A 31 4.86 -4.96 4.12
N SER A 32 4.29 -6.15 4.29
CA SER A 32 2.84 -6.35 4.32
C SER A 32 2.32 -6.41 5.75
N SER A 33 1.23 -5.69 6.03
CA SER A 33 0.56 -5.75 7.34
C SER A 33 0.05 -7.16 7.65
N ASP A 34 -0.43 -7.88 6.66
CA ASP A 34 -0.94 -9.25 6.82
C ASP A 34 0.19 -10.23 7.14
N GLU A 35 1.31 -10.17 6.41
CA GLU A 35 2.47 -11.03 6.68
C GLU A 35 3.11 -10.71 8.03
N THR A 36 3.24 -9.44 8.40
CA THR A 36 3.75 -9.03 9.71
C THR A 36 2.83 -9.53 10.83
N ARG A 37 1.51 -9.43 10.66
CA ARG A 37 0.52 -9.97 11.62
C ARG A 37 0.67 -11.47 11.78
N LYS A 38 0.78 -12.20 10.68
CA LYS A 38 0.99 -13.66 10.71
C LYS A 38 2.29 -14.04 11.42
N GLN A 39 3.37 -13.33 11.17
CA GLN A 39 4.66 -13.56 11.86
C GLN A 39 4.54 -13.37 13.37
N LEU A 40 3.81 -12.34 13.84
CA LEU A 40 3.66 -12.03 15.25
C LEU A 40 2.65 -12.93 15.98
N THR A 41 1.62 -13.39 15.29
CA THR A 41 0.46 -14.05 15.93
C THR A 41 0.20 -15.47 15.43
N GLY A 42 0.86 -15.90 14.36
CA GLY A 42 0.59 -17.17 13.67
C GLY A 42 -0.65 -17.13 12.76
N SER A 43 -1.37 -15.99 12.67
CA SER A 43 -2.62 -15.89 11.90
C SER A 43 -2.74 -14.55 11.20
N TYR A 44 -3.33 -14.52 9.99
CA TYR A 44 -3.65 -13.30 9.26
C TYR A 44 -4.81 -12.51 9.87
N THR A 45 -5.66 -13.17 10.66
CA THR A 45 -6.90 -12.60 11.20
C THR A 45 -6.88 -12.40 12.71
N ASN A 46 -5.76 -12.62 13.36
CA ASN A 46 -5.58 -12.35 14.77
C ASN A 46 -5.09 -10.91 15.00
N PHE A 47 -6.00 -10.01 15.35
CA PHE A 47 -5.74 -8.59 15.57
C PHE A 47 -5.33 -8.23 17.01
N SER A 48 -5.04 -9.20 17.86
CA SER A 48 -4.70 -8.95 19.27
C SER A 48 -3.41 -8.15 19.48
N ARG A 49 -2.51 -8.13 18.48
CA ARG A 49 -1.21 -7.43 18.52
C ARG A 49 -1.07 -6.35 17.44
N GLU A 50 -2.17 -5.69 17.04
CA GLU A 50 -2.15 -4.71 15.94
C GLU A 50 -1.19 -3.54 16.17
N LYS A 51 -1.13 -3.02 17.41
CA LYS A 51 -0.19 -1.93 17.72
C LYS A 51 1.25 -2.35 17.47
N GLU A 52 1.62 -3.54 17.90
CA GLU A 52 2.96 -4.10 17.72
C GLU A 52 3.23 -4.42 16.24
N MET A 53 2.24 -4.92 15.53
CA MET A 53 2.32 -5.16 14.09
C MET A 53 2.70 -3.87 13.34
N TRP A 54 2.00 -2.76 13.60
CA TRP A 54 2.32 -1.48 12.97
C TRP A 54 3.69 -0.95 13.35
N GLN A 55 4.08 -1.09 14.62
CA GLN A 55 5.43 -0.69 15.07
C GLN A 55 6.52 -1.50 14.37
N THR A 56 6.35 -2.81 14.29
CA THR A 56 7.30 -3.71 13.61
C THR A 56 7.42 -3.37 12.12
N LEU A 57 6.30 -3.19 11.45
CA LEU A 57 6.25 -2.85 10.03
C LEU A 57 6.98 -1.53 9.74
N TYR A 58 6.69 -0.49 10.51
CA TYR A 58 7.32 0.82 10.32
C TYR A 58 8.80 0.84 10.74
N ASN A 59 9.18 0.14 11.79
CA ASN A 59 10.59 0.02 12.19
C ASN A 59 11.43 -0.70 11.13
N ASN A 60 10.89 -1.75 10.52
CA ASN A 60 11.55 -2.45 9.42
C ASN A 60 11.72 -1.54 8.20
N ALA A 61 10.67 -0.83 7.80
CA ALA A 61 10.71 0.13 6.70
C ALA A 61 11.75 1.24 6.94
N TYR A 62 11.74 1.83 8.13
CA TYR A 62 12.71 2.84 8.55
C TYR A 62 14.15 2.32 8.50
N THR A 63 14.36 1.10 8.98
CA THR A 63 15.68 0.46 8.98
C THR A 63 16.22 0.28 7.57
N ILE A 64 15.38 -0.18 6.63
CA ILE A 64 15.80 -0.32 5.22
C ILE A 64 16.14 1.03 4.62
N LEU A 65 15.24 2.01 4.71
CA LEU A 65 15.45 3.34 4.14
C LEU A 65 16.72 4.03 4.66
N THR A 66 17.07 3.82 5.93
CA THR A 66 18.24 4.47 6.54
C THR A 66 19.55 3.71 6.34
N ARG A 67 19.52 2.37 6.30
CA ARG A 67 20.73 1.54 6.20
C ARG A 67 21.07 1.09 4.79
N PHE A 68 20.08 1.05 3.90
CA PHE A 68 20.22 0.57 2.53
C PHE A 68 19.64 1.60 1.56
N PRO A 69 20.32 2.74 1.35
CA PRO A 69 19.80 3.88 0.59
C PRO A 69 19.55 3.60 -0.89
N GLU A 70 20.03 2.48 -1.39
CA GLU A 70 19.77 2.00 -2.76
C GLU A 70 18.48 1.18 -2.89
N MET A 71 17.83 0.85 -1.77
CA MET A 71 16.61 0.03 -1.76
C MET A 71 15.36 0.89 -1.67
N ASP A 72 14.37 0.57 -2.48
CA ASP A 72 13.01 1.08 -2.29
C ASP A 72 12.28 0.26 -1.24
N VAL A 73 11.28 0.85 -0.63
CA VAL A 73 10.41 0.20 0.35
C VAL A 73 8.96 0.31 -0.08
N ILE A 74 8.24 -0.81 -0.06
CA ILE A 74 6.79 -0.84 -0.25
C ILE A 74 6.11 -1.15 1.08
N LEU A 75 5.12 -0.33 1.44
CA LEU A 75 4.18 -0.61 2.52
C LEU A 75 2.87 -1.12 1.93
N ASP A 76 2.58 -2.41 2.09
CA ASP A 76 1.37 -3.09 1.61
C ASP A 76 0.36 -3.28 2.73
N ALA A 77 -0.63 -2.41 2.76
CA ALA A 77 -1.81 -2.54 3.61
C ALA A 77 -3.01 -1.86 2.95
N THR A 78 -4.16 -1.86 3.61
CA THR A 78 -5.36 -1.23 3.03
C THR A 78 -5.29 0.29 3.00
N TYR A 79 -4.74 0.92 4.03
CA TYR A 79 -4.62 2.40 4.17
C TYR A 79 -5.86 3.14 3.64
N LEU A 80 -7.03 2.77 4.17
CA LEU A 80 -8.34 3.16 3.64
C LEU A 80 -8.64 4.65 3.78
N SER A 81 -8.16 5.28 4.87
CA SER A 81 -8.44 6.69 5.15
C SER A 81 -7.27 7.61 4.80
N GLU A 82 -7.60 8.85 4.43
CA GLU A 82 -6.62 9.93 4.27
C GLU A 82 -5.72 10.08 5.50
N ASN A 83 -6.30 10.05 6.69
CA ASN A 83 -5.55 10.22 7.93
C ASN A 83 -4.49 9.13 8.13
N GLN A 84 -4.78 7.87 7.77
CA GLN A 84 -3.80 6.79 7.80
C GLN A 84 -2.65 7.05 6.82
N ARG A 85 -2.95 7.50 5.61
CA ARG A 85 -1.96 7.80 4.58
C ARG A 85 -1.09 9.01 4.95
N LEU A 86 -1.68 10.09 5.43
CA LEU A 86 -0.93 11.25 5.92
C LEU A 86 -0.07 10.93 7.14
N LYS A 87 -0.49 10.00 8.00
CA LYS A 87 0.36 9.51 9.10
C LYS A 87 1.61 8.83 8.58
N VAL A 88 1.52 8.03 7.53
CA VAL A 88 2.70 7.43 6.87
C VAL A 88 3.61 8.51 6.33
N TRP A 89 3.08 9.49 5.61
CA TRP A 89 3.86 10.61 5.12
C TRP A 89 4.63 11.32 6.25
N ARG A 90 3.97 11.66 7.35
CA ARG A 90 4.62 12.31 8.52
C ARG A 90 5.73 11.48 9.14
N ASN A 91 5.60 10.16 9.12
CA ASN A 91 6.60 9.26 9.70
C ASN A 91 7.84 9.11 8.82
N PHE A 92 7.74 9.33 7.53
CA PHE A 92 8.80 8.98 6.57
C PHE A 92 9.30 10.12 5.70
N CYS A 93 8.68 11.31 5.74
CA CYS A 93 9.05 12.44 4.86
C CYS A 93 10.49 12.95 5.08
N GLU A 94 11.10 12.66 6.22
CA GLU A 94 12.49 13.05 6.51
C GLU A 94 13.52 11.94 6.22
N VAL A 95 13.06 10.71 5.93
CA VAL A 95 13.95 9.55 5.77
C VAL A 95 13.88 8.89 4.40
N ALA A 96 12.86 9.17 3.61
CA ALA A 96 12.75 8.73 2.22
C ALA A 96 13.08 9.89 1.28
N ASP A 97 13.78 9.60 0.17
CA ASP A 97 14.06 10.61 -0.86
C ASP A 97 12.81 11.05 -1.59
N ASP A 98 11.88 10.12 -1.78
CA ASP A 98 10.58 10.35 -2.39
C ASP A 98 9.53 9.48 -1.73
N LEU A 99 8.31 10.01 -1.60
CA LEU A 99 7.14 9.27 -1.15
C LEU A 99 6.13 9.18 -2.29
N CYS A 100 5.86 7.96 -2.71
CA CYS A 100 4.88 7.66 -3.74
C CYS A 100 3.63 7.02 -3.13
N LEU A 101 2.46 7.51 -3.48
CA LEU A 101 1.18 6.89 -3.13
C LEU A 101 0.58 6.20 -4.36
N VAL A 102 0.34 4.91 -4.26
CA VAL A 102 -0.37 4.11 -5.27
C VAL A 102 -1.70 3.67 -4.70
N GLN A 103 -2.79 4.26 -5.15
CA GLN A 103 -4.13 3.90 -4.70
C GLN A 103 -4.92 3.16 -5.77
N PHE A 104 -5.44 1.99 -5.40
CA PHE A 104 -6.33 1.19 -6.23
C PHE A 104 -7.78 1.57 -5.97
N GLN A 105 -8.42 2.21 -6.95
CA GLN A 105 -9.82 2.65 -6.93
C GLN A 105 -10.65 1.79 -7.88
N LEU A 106 -10.60 0.46 -7.73
CA LEU A 106 -11.37 -0.44 -8.56
C LEU A 106 -12.88 -0.32 -8.29
N ASP A 107 -13.67 -0.69 -9.29
CA ASP A 107 -15.09 -0.91 -9.09
C ASP A 107 -15.33 -1.88 -7.91
N PRO A 108 -16.23 -1.53 -6.97
CA PRO A 108 -16.46 -2.33 -5.76
C PRO A 108 -16.90 -3.78 -6.05
N ASN A 109 -17.68 -4.00 -7.11
CA ASN A 109 -18.14 -5.34 -7.47
C ASN A 109 -16.98 -6.19 -8.01
N LEU A 110 -16.09 -5.58 -8.79
CA LEU A 110 -14.89 -6.25 -9.29
C LEU A 110 -13.95 -6.61 -8.12
N ALA A 111 -13.71 -5.67 -7.21
CA ALA A 111 -12.87 -5.91 -6.03
C ALA A 111 -13.46 -7.02 -5.14
N ARG A 112 -14.78 -7.07 -4.94
CA ARG A 112 -15.46 -8.12 -4.21
C ARG A 112 -15.27 -9.48 -4.87
N LYS A 113 -15.52 -9.59 -6.18
CA LYS A 113 -15.32 -10.81 -6.93
C LYS A 113 -13.87 -11.31 -6.86
N GLN A 114 -12.92 -10.40 -6.98
CA GLN A 114 -11.50 -10.74 -6.84
C GLN A 114 -11.14 -11.16 -5.41
N ASN A 115 -11.75 -10.53 -4.38
CA ASN A 115 -11.55 -10.94 -3.00
C ASN A 115 -12.04 -12.37 -2.74
N GLU A 116 -13.19 -12.76 -3.30
CA GLU A 116 -13.75 -14.11 -3.16
C GLU A 116 -12.88 -15.21 -3.79
N SER A 117 -12.07 -14.86 -4.78
CA SER A 117 -11.17 -15.80 -5.45
C SER A 117 -9.78 -15.91 -4.81
N ARG A 118 -9.52 -15.18 -3.73
CA ARG A 118 -8.21 -15.17 -3.03
C ARG A 118 -8.09 -16.31 -2.04
N GLU A 119 -6.85 -16.74 -1.78
CA GLU A 119 -6.54 -17.62 -0.65
C GLU A 119 -6.93 -17.00 0.71
N LYS A 120 -6.66 -15.68 0.85
CA LYS A 120 -6.97 -14.89 2.05
C LYS A 120 -8.29 -14.10 1.84
N VAL A 121 -9.40 -14.80 1.81
CA VAL A 121 -10.73 -14.17 1.63
C VAL A 121 -11.09 -13.33 2.86
N VAL A 122 -11.41 -12.06 2.65
CA VAL A 122 -12.03 -11.22 3.69
C VAL A 122 -13.54 -11.46 3.67
N PRO A 123 -14.17 -11.80 4.81
CA PRO A 123 -15.62 -11.99 4.89
C PRO A 123 -16.42 -10.80 4.35
N GLY A 124 -17.60 -11.05 3.78
CA GLY A 124 -18.36 -10.03 3.06
C GLY A 124 -18.75 -8.81 3.92
N ASP A 125 -19.16 -9.01 5.18
CA ASP A 125 -19.47 -7.93 6.12
C ASP A 125 -18.24 -7.09 6.49
N ALA A 126 -17.08 -7.72 6.67
CA ALA A 126 -15.81 -7.03 6.90
C ALA A 126 -15.35 -6.28 5.63
N PHE A 127 -15.55 -6.87 4.45
CA PHE A 127 -15.27 -6.20 3.18
C PHE A 127 -16.14 -4.95 3.00
N ASP A 128 -17.44 -5.04 3.29
CA ASP A 128 -18.37 -3.91 3.21
C ASP A 128 -17.99 -2.79 4.19
N ALA A 129 -17.58 -3.14 5.41
CA ALA A 129 -17.09 -2.18 6.39
C ALA A 129 -15.81 -1.47 5.91
N MET A 130 -14.90 -2.20 5.24
CA MET A 130 -13.70 -1.61 4.65
C MET A 130 -14.04 -0.70 3.47
N LEU A 131 -14.97 -1.11 2.62
CA LEU A 131 -15.42 -0.31 1.48
C LEU A 131 -16.08 1.00 1.95
N ALA A 132 -16.88 0.96 3.01
CA ALA A 132 -17.51 2.13 3.61
C ALA A 132 -16.47 3.12 4.21
N LYS A 133 -15.32 2.64 4.65
CA LYS A 133 -14.22 3.47 5.18
C LYS A 133 -13.26 3.97 4.11
N PHE A 134 -13.36 3.45 2.90
CA PHE A 134 -12.45 3.82 1.84
C PHE A 134 -12.63 5.27 1.42
N GLN A 135 -11.54 6.02 1.44
CA GLN A 135 -11.47 7.42 1.03
C GLN A 135 -10.54 7.53 -0.19
N PRO A 136 -11.04 8.01 -1.35
CA PRO A 136 -10.20 8.35 -2.48
C PRO A 136 -9.11 9.36 -2.09
N VAL A 137 -8.02 9.39 -2.85
CA VAL A 137 -6.97 10.40 -2.67
C VAL A 137 -7.57 11.79 -2.79
N THR A 138 -7.19 12.66 -1.85
CA THR A 138 -7.66 14.04 -1.79
C THR A 138 -6.69 15.00 -2.48
N ALA A 139 -7.16 16.20 -2.79
CA ALA A 139 -6.30 17.26 -3.33
C ALA A 139 -5.18 17.65 -2.36
N GLU A 140 -5.42 17.53 -1.05
CA GLU A 140 -4.41 17.80 -0.02
C GLU A 140 -3.27 16.78 -0.10
N GLU A 141 -3.57 15.50 -0.26
CA GLU A 141 -2.56 14.45 -0.39
C GLU A 141 -1.64 14.64 -1.60
N LEU A 142 -2.14 15.24 -2.69
CA LEU A 142 -1.31 15.59 -3.86
C LEU A 142 -0.21 16.62 -3.54
N ASN A 143 -0.34 17.38 -2.47
CA ASN A 143 0.66 18.35 -2.04
C ASN A 143 1.75 17.71 -1.16
N TYR A 144 1.46 16.58 -0.53
CA TYR A 144 2.39 15.89 0.37
C TYR A 144 3.22 14.83 -0.33
N TYR A 145 2.57 13.98 -1.14
CA TYR A 145 3.28 12.94 -1.87
C TYR A 145 3.94 13.50 -3.12
N GLY A 146 5.23 13.23 -3.32
CA GLY A 146 5.97 13.63 -4.52
C GLY A 146 5.41 13.02 -5.81
N SER A 147 4.79 11.83 -5.68
CA SER A 147 4.12 11.11 -6.76
C SER A 147 2.85 10.46 -6.27
N VAL A 148 1.76 10.59 -7.02
CA VAL A 148 0.49 9.89 -6.75
C VAL A 148 0.02 9.18 -7.99
N VAL A 149 -0.31 7.90 -7.85
CA VAL A 149 -0.87 7.07 -8.92
C VAL A 149 -2.20 6.50 -8.47
N ILE A 150 -3.22 6.74 -9.27
CA ILE A 150 -4.56 6.20 -9.04
C ILE A 150 -4.83 5.16 -10.12
N VAL A 151 -5.01 3.91 -9.71
CA VAL A 151 -5.34 2.78 -10.58
C VAL A 151 -6.84 2.54 -10.51
N ARG A 152 -7.57 2.88 -11.57
CA ARG A 152 -9.03 2.70 -11.67
C ARG A 152 -9.40 1.38 -12.31
N ASN A 153 -8.70 1.01 -13.36
CA ASN A 153 -8.88 -0.27 -14.01
C ASN A 153 -7.52 -0.77 -14.51
N ARG A 154 -7.15 -1.95 -14.06
CA ARG A 154 -5.87 -2.54 -14.37
C ARG A 154 -5.84 -3.15 -15.78
N ASP A 155 -6.94 -3.77 -16.20
CA ASP A 155 -7.02 -4.48 -17.48
C ASP A 155 -7.11 -3.50 -18.64
N THR A 156 -7.79 -2.37 -18.46
CA THR A 156 -7.89 -1.27 -19.45
C THR A 156 -6.77 -0.25 -19.29
N ARG A 157 -5.88 -0.40 -18.29
CA ARG A 157 -4.81 0.55 -17.96
C ARG A 157 -5.32 1.97 -17.70
N GLU A 158 -6.49 2.09 -17.09
CA GLU A 158 -7.01 3.38 -16.66
C GLU A 158 -6.28 3.81 -15.38
N VAL A 159 -5.21 4.58 -15.60
CA VAL A 159 -4.30 5.04 -14.54
C VAL A 159 -4.14 6.54 -14.64
N LEU A 160 -4.33 7.24 -13.52
CA LEU A 160 -4.05 8.68 -13.39
C LEU A 160 -2.73 8.85 -12.63
N LYS A 161 -1.84 9.68 -13.14
CA LYS A 161 -0.53 9.95 -12.55
C LYS A 161 -0.38 11.44 -12.25
N TYR A 162 0.06 11.76 -11.04
CA TYR A 162 0.33 13.12 -10.58
C TYR A 162 1.76 13.19 -10.03
N GLY A 163 2.46 14.30 -10.26
CA GLY A 163 3.83 14.49 -9.82
C GLY A 163 4.86 13.78 -10.71
N ASN A 164 6.07 13.62 -10.19
CA ASN A 164 7.22 13.11 -10.96
C ASN A 164 7.29 11.57 -10.92
N CYS A 165 6.27 10.88 -11.44
CA CYS A 165 6.11 9.43 -11.39
C CYS A 165 7.11 8.64 -12.25
N SER A 166 8.08 9.27 -12.90
CA SER A 166 8.88 8.67 -13.96
C SER A 166 9.84 7.55 -13.55
N ARG A 167 10.13 7.39 -12.26
CA ARG A 167 11.09 6.36 -11.82
C ARG A 167 10.45 5.04 -11.40
N HIS A 168 9.19 5.04 -10.99
CA HIS A 168 8.65 3.92 -10.21
C HIS A 168 7.44 3.22 -10.84
N ILE A 169 6.82 3.78 -11.88
CA ILE A 169 5.48 3.32 -12.30
C ILE A 169 5.29 3.29 -13.82
N ASP A 170 6.34 3.16 -14.60
CA ASP A 170 6.26 3.12 -16.09
C ASP A 170 5.63 1.83 -16.65
N TRP A 171 5.21 0.93 -15.79
CA TRP A 171 4.73 -0.40 -16.15
C TRP A 171 3.30 -0.72 -15.61
N LEU A 172 2.62 0.23 -14.99
CA LEU A 172 1.20 0.16 -14.66
C LEU A 172 0.32 0.47 -15.86
#